data_bda20aaaf08be71e2d938a3dc02fe2fd
#
_entry.id   bda20aaaf08be71e2d938a3dc02fe2fd
#
_cell.length_a   1.000
_cell.length_b   1.000
_cell.length_c   1.000
_cell.angle_alpha   90.00
_cell.angle_beta   90.00
_cell.angle_gamma   90.00
#
_symmetry.space_group_name_H-M   'P 1'
#
loop_
_entity.id
_entity.type
_entity.pdbx_description
1 polymer ?
#
loop_
_entity_poly.entity_id
_entity_poly.type
_entity_poly.pdbx_seq_one_letter_code
_entity_poly.pdbx_strand_id
1 'polypeptide(L)'
;MIPPIALALALLVAAFSADAATPAPPLPGRLADTGLYVSGSTTQVRAGVLPFAPQYPLWSDGTRKRRWIALPPGTSIDASQVEAWEFPRGTRLWKEFGYGRRIETRMIERLPDGSWRFAAYVWNAEGTDATLAPEDGAIVTVADAPGGRYTVPARGDCTACHEGAAVPVLGFSALQLSPDRDPLAPHADPSRPDATNLRSLVARGKLVNLPPEMLARPPRIEAPTPLARAALGYLHGNCGHCHNAAGALSGLELVLAQQAEASSQSVQRTIASLLGHSSRFRPHGAAAAQRVAAAQDGESTLTLRMKSTNPLDRMPPLGVQVVDHDGVTLIERWISTDLQNQ
;
A
#
# COMPACT_ATOMS: atom_id res chain seq x y z
N MET A 1 -65.04 48.85 1.45
CA MET A 1 -64.04 48.77 2.53
C MET A 1 -63.73 47.26 2.73
N ILE A 2 -62.62 46.81 2.24
CA ILE A 2 -62.17 45.42 2.36
C ILE A 2 -60.99 45.40 3.34
N PRO A 3 -60.97 44.55 4.41
CA PRO A 3 -59.89 44.53 5.37
C PRO A 3 -58.64 43.76 4.80
N PRO A 4 -57.42 44.12 5.17
CA PRO A 4 -56.24 43.44 4.70
C PRO A 4 -56.02 42.13 5.47
N ILE A 5 -55.80 41.03 4.70
CA ILE A 5 -55.37 39.72 5.20
C ILE A 5 -53.85 39.79 5.46
N ALA A 6 -53.46 39.69 6.73
CA ALA A 6 -52.08 39.60 7.13
C ALA A 6 -51.61 38.12 6.96
N LEU A 7 -50.71 37.91 6.03
CA LEU A 7 -50.05 36.60 5.79
C LEU A 7 -48.85 36.46 6.75
N ALA A 8 -49.02 35.65 7.79
CA ALA A 8 -47.92 35.31 8.70
C ALA A 8 -47.07 34.23 8.10
N LEU A 9 -45.85 34.59 7.70
CA LEU A 9 -44.83 33.65 7.19
C LEU A 9 -44.09 33.04 8.39
N ALA A 10 -44.40 31.78 8.74
CA ALA A 10 -43.69 31.06 9.78
C ALA A 10 -42.37 30.49 9.17
N LEU A 11 -41.23 31.08 9.54
CA LEU A 11 -39.90 30.52 9.24
C LEU A 11 -39.68 29.31 10.16
N LEU A 12 -39.72 28.10 9.57
CA LEU A 12 -39.19 26.90 10.21
C LEU A 12 -37.64 26.92 10.11
N VAL A 13 -36.96 27.28 11.19
CA VAL A 13 -35.54 27.12 11.36
C VAL A 13 -35.29 25.65 11.73
N ALA A 14 -34.91 24.81 10.75
CA ALA A 14 -34.40 23.48 11.00
C ALA A 14 -33.03 23.61 11.67
N ALA A 15 -32.97 23.37 12.96
CA ALA A 15 -31.69 23.24 13.68
C ALA A 15 -31.02 21.95 13.24
N PHE A 16 -30.05 22.05 12.35
CA PHE A 16 -29.11 21.00 12.11
C PHE A 16 -28.22 20.88 13.36
N SER A 17 -28.52 19.91 14.22
CA SER A 17 -27.60 19.49 15.27
C SER A 17 -26.42 18.86 14.57
N ALA A 18 -25.29 19.57 14.47
CA ALA A 18 -24.01 18.96 14.15
C ALA A 18 -23.69 17.97 15.27
N ASP A 19 -23.82 16.69 14.98
CA ASP A 19 -23.35 15.63 15.87
C ASP A 19 -21.86 15.89 16.11
N ALA A 20 -21.51 16.34 17.30
CA ALA A 20 -20.11 16.51 17.69
C ALA A 20 -19.45 15.14 17.63
N ALA A 21 -18.62 14.93 16.62
CA ALA A 21 -17.91 13.66 16.40
C ALA A 21 -17.18 13.29 17.70
N THR A 22 -17.56 12.17 18.30
CA THR A 22 -16.89 11.65 19.50
C THR A 22 -15.40 11.53 19.19
N PRO A 23 -14.50 12.13 19.98
CA PRO A 23 -13.07 12.06 19.74
C PRO A 23 -12.61 10.59 19.62
N ALA A 24 -11.77 10.30 18.65
CA ALA A 24 -11.22 8.95 18.50
C ALA A 24 -10.50 8.54 19.80
N PRO A 25 -10.69 7.32 20.30
CA PRO A 25 -10.02 6.85 21.51
C PRO A 25 -8.48 6.93 21.32
N PRO A 26 -7.70 7.16 22.36
CA PRO A 26 -6.24 7.22 22.26
C PRO A 26 -5.68 5.91 21.69
N LEU A 27 -4.51 5.99 21.05
CA LEU A 27 -3.79 4.79 20.60
C LEU A 27 -3.38 3.97 21.82
N PRO A 28 -3.55 2.62 21.79
CA PRO A 28 -3.03 1.75 22.83
C PRO A 28 -1.52 1.94 22.97
N GLY A 29 -1.02 2.02 24.21
CA GLY A 29 0.42 2.15 24.46
C GLY A 29 1.22 0.87 24.14
N ARG A 30 0.54 -0.29 24.05
CA ARG A 30 1.17 -1.60 23.77
C ARG A 30 0.47 -2.27 22.58
N LEU A 31 1.24 -2.97 21.76
CA LEU A 31 0.71 -3.76 20.63
C LEU A 31 -0.27 -4.84 21.08
N ALA A 32 -0.04 -5.46 22.23
CA ALA A 32 -0.92 -6.47 22.80
C ALA A 32 -2.36 -5.97 22.99
N ASP A 33 -2.55 -4.68 23.21
CA ASP A 33 -3.86 -4.06 23.45
C ASP A 33 -4.56 -3.62 22.16
N THR A 34 -3.92 -3.79 20.99
CA THR A 34 -4.50 -3.42 19.69
C THR A 34 -5.48 -4.45 19.13
N GLY A 35 -5.58 -5.63 19.74
CA GLY A 35 -6.45 -6.72 19.31
C GLY A 35 -5.85 -7.65 18.24
N LEU A 36 -4.56 -7.54 17.93
CA LEU A 36 -3.86 -8.50 17.08
C LEU A 36 -3.74 -9.86 17.73
N TYR A 37 -3.40 -9.86 19.02
CA TYR A 37 -3.12 -11.08 19.78
C TYR A 37 -4.22 -11.40 20.80
N VAL A 38 -4.24 -12.64 21.24
CA VAL A 38 -5.01 -13.05 22.42
C VAL A 38 -4.47 -12.32 23.65
N SER A 39 -5.36 -11.94 24.58
CA SER A 39 -4.97 -11.25 25.82
C SER A 39 -3.85 -12.00 26.55
N GLY A 40 -2.80 -11.28 26.93
CA GLY A 40 -1.62 -11.83 27.60
C GLY A 40 -0.63 -12.55 26.67
N SER A 41 -0.87 -12.56 25.35
CA SER A 41 0.04 -13.16 24.37
C SER A 41 0.59 -12.09 23.41
N THR A 42 1.79 -12.33 22.90
CA THR A 42 2.38 -11.60 21.79
C THR A 42 2.80 -12.53 20.64
N THR A 43 2.36 -13.79 20.69
CA THR A 43 2.64 -14.82 19.68
C THR A 43 1.37 -15.47 19.14
N GLN A 44 0.33 -15.61 19.96
CA GLN A 44 -0.93 -16.22 19.55
C GLN A 44 -1.86 -15.16 18.95
N VAL A 45 -1.99 -15.16 17.62
CA VAL A 45 -2.91 -14.29 16.91
C VAL A 45 -4.34 -14.63 17.27
N ARG A 46 -5.17 -13.61 17.50
CA ARG A 46 -6.57 -13.76 17.91
C ARG A 46 -7.41 -14.39 16.81
N ALA A 47 -8.37 -15.24 17.20
CA ALA A 47 -9.35 -15.81 16.28
C ALA A 47 -10.10 -14.69 15.49
N GLY A 48 -10.31 -14.91 14.20
CA GLY A 48 -10.95 -13.92 13.32
C GLY A 48 -9.99 -12.88 12.71
N VAL A 49 -8.74 -12.81 13.17
CA VAL A 49 -7.69 -12.04 12.51
C VAL A 49 -7.10 -12.89 11.37
N LEU A 50 -7.18 -12.37 10.14
CA LEU A 50 -6.83 -13.11 8.93
C LEU A 50 -5.42 -12.73 8.45
N PRO A 51 -4.51 -13.71 8.28
CA PRO A 51 -3.20 -13.44 7.66
C PRO A 51 -3.36 -13.23 6.15
N PHE A 52 -2.55 -12.34 5.57
CA PHE A 52 -2.52 -12.17 4.12
C PHE A 52 -1.12 -11.84 3.61
N ALA A 53 -0.91 -12.08 2.30
CA ALA A 53 0.32 -11.74 1.61
C ALA A 53 -0.03 -11.17 0.23
N PRO A 54 0.35 -9.92 -0.08
CA PRO A 54 0.20 -9.36 -1.42
C PRO A 54 1.08 -10.12 -2.42
N GLN A 55 0.66 -10.19 -3.68
CA GLN A 55 1.52 -10.82 -4.70
C GLN A 55 2.68 -9.94 -5.14
N TYR A 56 2.52 -8.62 -5.07
CA TYR A 56 3.56 -7.63 -5.38
C TYR A 56 3.85 -6.82 -4.11
N PRO A 57 4.71 -7.32 -3.21
CA PRO A 57 4.95 -6.67 -1.94
C PRO A 57 5.85 -5.45 -2.08
N LEU A 58 5.61 -4.44 -1.26
CA LEU A 58 6.52 -3.31 -1.10
C LEU A 58 7.86 -3.79 -0.53
N TRP A 59 8.97 -3.43 -1.18
CA TRP A 59 10.33 -3.56 -0.64
C TRP A 59 10.50 -2.73 0.64
N SER A 60 11.23 -3.23 1.60
CA SER A 60 11.56 -2.53 2.84
C SER A 60 12.87 -3.09 3.39
N ASP A 61 13.98 -2.74 2.73
CA ASP A 61 15.36 -3.05 3.15
C ASP A 61 15.63 -4.52 3.49
N GLY A 62 14.99 -5.48 2.76
CA GLY A 62 15.16 -6.90 3.01
C GLY A 62 14.46 -7.47 4.24
N THR A 63 13.65 -6.69 4.96
CA THR A 63 12.91 -7.20 6.12
C THR A 63 11.94 -8.31 5.76
N ARG A 64 11.83 -9.34 6.58
CA ARG A 64 10.71 -10.29 6.55
C ARG A 64 9.44 -9.59 7.03
N LYS A 65 8.30 -9.92 6.40
CA LYS A 65 7.03 -9.28 6.69
C LYS A 65 5.94 -10.30 6.99
N ARG A 66 5.11 -10.02 7.99
CA ARG A 66 3.83 -10.69 8.21
C ARG A 66 2.73 -9.65 8.24
N ARG A 67 1.55 -10.00 7.73
CA ARG A 67 0.44 -9.04 7.64
C ARG A 67 -0.85 -9.70 8.05
N TRP A 68 -1.71 -8.91 8.70
CA TRP A 68 -3.01 -9.36 9.17
C TRP A 68 -4.05 -8.28 9.00
N ILE A 69 -5.31 -8.72 8.89
CA ILE A 69 -6.49 -7.86 8.89
C ILE A 69 -7.52 -8.42 9.86
N ALA A 70 -8.19 -7.54 10.59
CA ALA A 70 -9.38 -7.83 11.37
C ALA A 70 -10.52 -6.90 10.97
N LEU A 71 -11.69 -7.48 10.71
CA LEU A 71 -12.93 -6.76 10.53
C LEU A 71 -13.77 -6.86 11.80
N PRO A 72 -14.58 -5.85 12.14
CA PRO A 72 -15.56 -5.97 13.21
C PRO A 72 -16.48 -7.19 13.00
N PRO A 73 -16.98 -7.81 14.08
CA PRO A 73 -17.90 -8.92 13.97
C PRO A 73 -19.14 -8.59 13.12
N GLY A 74 -19.55 -9.53 12.26
CA GLY A 74 -20.73 -9.36 11.41
C GLY A 74 -20.55 -8.41 10.22
N THR A 75 -19.34 -7.85 9.99
CA THR A 75 -19.09 -6.92 8.89
C THR A 75 -18.30 -7.55 7.76
N SER A 76 -18.39 -6.92 6.58
CA SER A 76 -17.70 -7.32 5.34
C SER A 76 -17.13 -6.08 4.64
N ILE A 77 -16.11 -6.28 3.84
CA ILE A 77 -15.57 -5.28 2.90
C ILE A 77 -16.50 -5.26 1.69
N ASP A 78 -16.89 -4.07 1.23
CA ASP A 78 -17.61 -3.89 -0.02
C ASP A 78 -16.62 -3.70 -1.18
N ALA A 79 -16.70 -4.56 -2.19
CA ALA A 79 -15.85 -4.55 -3.38
C ALA A 79 -16.61 -4.15 -4.66
N SER A 80 -17.75 -3.48 -4.54
CA SER A 80 -18.53 -2.98 -5.70
C SER A 80 -17.71 -2.03 -6.57
N GLN A 81 -16.75 -1.32 -5.97
CA GLN A 81 -15.70 -0.56 -6.67
C GLN A 81 -14.39 -1.36 -6.58
N VAL A 82 -14.05 -2.12 -7.61
CA VAL A 82 -12.93 -3.09 -7.60
C VAL A 82 -11.59 -2.45 -7.20
N GLU A 83 -11.34 -1.22 -7.62
CA GLU A 83 -10.10 -0.50 -7.33
C GLU A 83 -10.15 0.32 -6.04
N ALA A 84 -11.34 0.46 -5.40
CA ALA A 84 -11.53 1.30 -4.23
C ALA A 84 -12.48 0.64 -3.22
N TRP A 85 -12.02 -0.42 -2.59
CA TRP A 85 -12.81 -1.19 -1.63
C TRP A 85 -13.21 -0.36 -0.40
N GLU A 86 -14.46 -0.50 0.00
CA GLU A 86 -14.97 0.15 1.20
C GLU A 86 -14.80 -0.78 2.42
N PHE A 87 -13.92 -0.40 3.33
CA PHE A 87 -13.66 -1.15 4.56
C PHE A 87 -14.61 -0.71 5.67
N PRO A 88 -15.17 -1.62 6.49
CA PRO A 88 -16.00 -1.25 7.63
C PRO A 88 -15.24 -0.37 8.65
N ARG A 89 -15.94 0.55 9.30
CA ARG A 89 -15.40 1.31 10.44
C ARG A 89 -14.99 0.34 11.56
N GLY A 90 -13.82 0.55 12.16
CA GLY A 90 -13.23 -0.37 13.13
C GLY A 90 -12.35 -1.47 12.49
N THR A 91 -12.19 -1.48 11.15
CA THR A 91 -11.20 -2.34 10.49
C THR A 91 -9.80 -1.99 10.97
N ARG A 92 -9.00 -3.02 11.28
CA ARG A 92 -7.59 -2.90 11.65
C ARG A 92 -6.73 -3.78 10.79
N LEU A 93 -5.58 -3.27 10.38
CA LEU A 93 -4.54 -4.03 9.70
C LEU A 93 -3.22 -3.86 10.44
N TRP A 94 -2.42 -4.93 10.44
CA TRP A 94 -1.08 -4.91 11.03
C TRP A 94 -0.07 -5.42 10.01
N LYS A 95 1.12 -4.84 10.04
CA LYS A 95 2.27 -5.26 9.25
C LYS A 95 3.50 -5.30 10.14
N GLU A 96 3.99 -6.50 10.38
CA GLU A 96 5.19 -6.75 11.17
C GLU A 96 6.42 -6.81 10.27
N PHE A 97 7.53 -6.30 10.78
CA PHE A 97 8.84 -6.28 10.14
C PHE A 97 9.88 -6.90 11.06
N GLY A 98 10.84 -7.62 10.47
CA GLY A 98 11.91 -8.24 11.24
C GLY A 98 13.11 -8.66 10.41
N TYR A 99 14.26 -8.73 11.09
CA TYR A 99 15.50 -9.36 10.66
C TYR A 99 15.85 -10.44 11.68
N GLY A 100 15.55 -11.72 11.38
CA GLY A 100 15.71 -12.81 12.34
C GLY A 100 14.75 -12.69 13.56
N ARG A 101 14.64 -11.51 14.17
CA ARG A 101 13.68 -11.17 15.26
C ARG A 101 12.67 -10.12 14.81
N ARG A 102 11.58 -9.95 15.56
CA ARG A 102 10.61 -8.87 15.35
C ARG A 102 11.23 -7.53 15.74
N ILE A 103 10.98 -6.48 14.97
CA ILE A 103 11.54 -5.14 15.20
C ILE A 103 10.43 -4.12 15.33
N GLU A 104 9.50 -4.12 14.38
CA GLU A 104 8.42 -3.16 14.29
C GLU A 104 7.12 -3.86 13.90
N THR A 105 5.99 -3.38 14.42
CA THR A 105 4.66 -3.69 13.88
C THR A 105 3.90 -2.39 13.66
N ARG A 106 3.57 -2.08 12.42
CA ARG A 106 2.69 -0.97 12.06
C ARG A 106 1.25 -1.40 12.11
N MET A 107 0.38 -0.48 12.51
CA MET A 107 -1.07 -0.65 12.53
C MET A 107 -1.72 0.50 11.76
N ILE A 108 -2.73 0.18 10.97
CA ILE A 108 -3.70 1.15 10.46
C ILE A 108 -5.08 0.77 10.94
N GLU A 109 -5.90 1.76 11.27
CA GLU A 109 -7.25 1.57 11.81
C GLU A 109 -8.22 2.55 11.15
N ARG A 110 -9.39 2.05 10.71
CA ARG A 110 -10.48 2.89 10.26
C ARG A 110 -11.31 3.34 11.43
N LEU A 111 -11.34 4.64 11.67
CA LEU A 111 -12.01 5.24 12.82
C LEU A 111 -13.54 5.34 12.64
N PRO A 112 -14.30 5.61 13.71
CA PRO A 112 -15.75 5.77 13.64
C PRO A 112 -16.25 6.89 12.71
N ASP A 113 -15.46 7.95 12.50
CA ASP A 113 -15.74 9.03 11.55
C ASP A 113 -15.43 8.65 10.09
N GLY A 114 -14.77 7.50 9.87
CA GLY A 114 -14.37 7.01 8.55
C GLY A 114 -12.96 7.41 8.14
N SER A 115 -12.27 8.22 8.92
CA SER A 115 -10.85 8.52 8.71
C SER A 115 -9.96 7.32 9.04
N TRP A 116 -8.68 7.39 8.64
CA TRP A 116 -7.69 6.38 8.93
C TRP A 116 -6.65 6.90 9.90
N ARG A 117 -6.22 6.04 10.82
CA ARG A 117 -5.20 6.33 11.82
C ARG A 117 -4.05 5.36 11.68
N PHE A 118 -2.82 5.87 11.82
CA PHE A 118 -1.58 5.12 11.68
C PHE A 118 -0.82 5.08 13.00
N ALA A 119 -0.18 3.96 13.29
CA ALA A 119 0.68 3.78 14.46
C ALA A 119 1.81 2.80 14.14
N ALA A 120 2.96 2.98 14.78
CA ALA A 120 4.06 2.04 14.79
C ALA A 120 4.33 1.59 16.22
N TYR A 121 4.67 0.30 16.41
CA TYR A 121 5.04 -0.29 17.67
C TYR A 121 6.41 -0.92 17.56
N VAL A 122 7.30 -0.59 18.47
CA VAL A 122 8.69 -1.09 18.51
C VAL A 122 8.79 -2.25 19.47
N TRP A 123 9.31 -3.38 18.98
CA TRP A 123 9.56 -4.56 19.80
C TRP A 123 10.82 -4.37 20.65
N ASN A 124 10.76 -4.82 21.91
CA ASN A 124 11.93 -4.94 22.75
C ASN A 124 12.93 -5.97 22.18
N ALA A 125 14.14 -6.00 22.71
CA ALA A 125 15.21 -6.87 22.21
C ALA A 125 14.85 -8.37 22.29
N GLU A 126 14.11 -8.76 23.32
CA GLU A 126 13.66 -10.13 23.58
C GLU A 126 12.48 -10.54 22.69
N GLY A 127 11.84 -9.58 21.99
CA GLY A 127 10.66 -9.83 21.14
C GLY A 127 9.43 -10.28 21.95
N THR A 128 9.35 -9.92 23.23
CA THR A 128 8.25 -10.32 24.13
C THR A 128 7.16 -9.28 24.26
N ASP A 129 7.47 -8.00 23.96
CA ASP A 129 6.54 -6.89 24.03
C ASP A 129 6.88 -5.82 22.98
N ALA A 130 5.87 -5.06 22.56
CA ALA A 130 6.05 -3.93 21.66
C ALA A 130 5.27 -2.71 22.16
N THR A 131 5.95 -1.57 22.23
CA THR A 131 5.41 -0.30 22.72
C THR A 131 5.20 0.69 21.59
N LEU A 132 4.23 1.59 21.75
CA LEU A 132 3.93 2.64 20.79
C LEU A 132 5.17 3.51 20.55
N ALA A 133 5.56 3.64 19.31
CA ALA A 133 6.66 4.51 18.91
C ALA A 133 6.29 6.00 19.07
N PRO A 134 7.29 6.88 19.29
CA PRO A 134 7.09 8.32 19.22
C PRO A 134 6.48 8.73 17.87
N GLU A 135 5.76 9.84 17.85
CA GLU A 135 5.11 10.37 16.65
C GLU A 135 6.11 10.70 15.54
N ASP A 136 7.28 11.19 15.92
CA ASP A 136 8.39 11.52 15.02
C ASP A 136 9.22 10.31 14.59
N GLY A 137 8.77 9.10 14.92
CA GLY A 137 9.48 7.86 14.62
C GLY A 137 10.62 7.58 15.60
N ALA A 138 11.44 6.58 15.24
CA ALA A 138 12.58 6.17 16.07
C ALA A 138 13.69 5.52 15.24
N ILE A 139 14.91 5.50 15.76
CA ILE A 139 16.00 4.68 15.25
C ILE A 139 16.32 3.59 16.27
N VAL A 140 16.27 2.34 15.81
CA VAL A 140 16.51 1.15 16.65
C VAL A 140 17.81 0.49 16.23
N THR A 141 18.68 0.15 17.18
CA THR A 141 19.86 -0.68 16.90
C THR A 141 19.45 -2.11 16.66
N VAL A 142 19.80 -2.65 15.49
CA VAL A 142 19.47 -4.01 15.07
C VAL A 142 20.68 -4.56 14.33
N ALA A 143 21.40 -5.49 14.94
CA ALA A 143 22.66 -6.00 14.39
C ALA A 143 22.53 -6.58 12.97
N ASP A 144 21.42 -7.29 12.70
CA ASP A 144 21.16 -7.92 11.41
C ASP A 144 20.57 -6.95 10.36
N ALA A 145 20.27 -5.70 10.73
CA ALA A 145 19.81 -4.71 9.77
C ALA A 145 20.99 -4.09 9.00
N PRO A 146 20.79 -3.63 7.78
CA PRO A 146 21.81 -2.91 7.02
C PRO A 146 22.36 -1.71 7.81
N GLY A 147 23.68 -1.67 7.97
CA GLY A 147 24.33 -0.63 8.80
C GLY A 147 24.04 -0.73 10.31
N GLY A 148 23.51 -1.84 10.80
CA GLY A 148 23.23 -2.08 12.22
C GLY A 148 22.07 -1.23 12.79
N ARG A 149 21.25 -0.59 11.94
CA ARG A 149 20.21 0.35 12.35
C ARG A 149 18.92 0.12 11.56
N TYR A 150 17.80 0.30 12.22
CA TYR A 150 16.47 0.26 11.62
C TYR A 150 15.71 1.55 11.92
N THR A 151 15.16 2.17 10.89
CA THR A 151 14.36 3.40 11.03
C THR A 151 12.88 3.06 11.10
N VAL A 152 12.28 3.33 12.24
CA VAL A 152 10.81 3.33 12.42
C VAL A 152 10.30 4.66 11.89
N PRO A 153 9.36 4.69 10.92
CA PRO A 153 8.90 5.93 10.31
C PRO A 153 8.12 6.81 11.28
N ALA A 154 8.16 8.09 11.05
CA ALA A 154 7.25 9.05 11.64
C ALA A 154 5.80 8.79 11.18
N ARG A 155 4.81 9.27 11.93
CA ARG A 155 3.40 9.14 11.52
C ARG A 155 3.11 9.87 10.21
N GLY A 156 3.75 11.02 9.98
CA GLY A 156 3.66 11.75 8.72
C GLY A 156 4.17 10.97 7.51
N ASP A 157 5.19 10.12 7.67
CA ASP A 157 5.69 9.25 6.60
C ASP A 157 4.66 8.19 6.20
N CYS A 158 3.89 7.66 7.19
CA CYS A 158 2.80 6.74 6.91
C CYS A 158 1.74 7.42 6.03
N THR A 159 1.29 8.61 6.43
CA THR A 159 0.31 9.42 5.70
C THR A 159 0.76 9.70 4.27
N ALA A 160 2.01 10.14 4.08
CA ALA A 160 2.56 10.47 2.77
C ALA A 160 2.49 9.30 1.76
N CYS A 161 2.67 8.04 2.24
CA CYS A 161 2.56 6.86 1.38
C CYS A 161 1.11 6.37 1.23
N HIS A 162 0.34 6.34 2.31
CA HIS A 162 -0.97 5.70 2.34
C HIS A 162 -2.09 6.58 1.76
N GLU A 163 -2.06 7.89 1.95
CA GLU A 163 -3.07 8.81 1.43
C GLU A 163 -2.85 9.18 -0.05
N GLY A 164 -1.76 8.74 -0.67
CA GLY A 164 -1.51 8.89 -2.10
C GLY A 164 -2.30 7.93 -2.99
N ALA A 165 -2.93 6.90 -2.42
CA ALA A 165 -3.74 5.91 -3.12
C ALA A 165 -5.25 6.17 -2.94
N ALA A 166 -6.07 5.58 -3.83
CA ALA A 166 -7.53 5.69 -3.75
C ALA A 166 -8.10 5.18 -2.40
N VAL A 167 -7.43 4.18 -1.81
CA VAL A 167 -7.74 3.65 -0.47
C VAL A 167 -6.42 3.54 0.30
N PRO A 168 -6.34 4.01 1.55
CA PRO A 168 -5.12 3.94 2.36
C PRO A 168 -4.64 2.54 2.74
N VAL A 169 -5.32 1.48 2.29
CA VAL A 169 -4.99 0.08 2.55
C VAL A 169 -4.13 -0.48 1.43
N LEU A 170 -2.82 -0.29 1.53
CA LEU A 170 -1.87 -0.74 0.53
C LEU A 170 -1.64 -2.26 0.60
N GLY A 171 -1.60 -2.92 -0.56
CA GLY A 171 -1.33 -4.36 -0.66
C GLY A 171 -2.49 -5.28 -0.33
N PHE A 172 -3.72 -4.74 -0.15
CA PHE A 172 -4.93 -5.51 0.09
C PHE A 172 -6.03 -5.07 -0.89
N SER A 173 -5.96 -5.56 -2.11
CA SER A 173 -6.86 -5.24 -3.24
C SER A 173 -7.14 -6.49 -4.08
N ALA A 174 -8.02 -6.36 -5.08
CA ALA A 174 -8.35 -7.45 -5.99
C ALA A 174 -7.11 -8.03 -6.69
N LEU A 175 -6.25 -7.16 -7.23
CA LEU A 175 -5.01 -7.57 -7.88
C LEU A 175 -4.02 -8.20 -6.88
N GLN A 176 -3.83 -7.61 -5.72
CA GLN A 176 -2.85 -8.06 -4.72
C GLN A 176 -3.21 -9.39 -4.05
N LEU A 177 -4.52 -9.69 -3.92
CA LEU A 177 -5.05 -10.92 -3.32
C LEU A 177 -5.53 -11.93 -4.35
N SER A 178 -5.20 -11.74 -5.63
CA SER A 178 -5.54 -12.69 -6.67
C SER A 178 -4.93 -14.06 -6.40
N PRO A 179 -5.70 -15.16 -6.61
CA PRO A 179 -5.14 -16.51 -6.59
C PRO A 179 -4.24 -16.83 -7.82
N ASP A 180 -4.34 -16.04 -8.90
CA ASP A 180 -3.40 -16.10 -10.03
C ASP A 180 -2.12 -15.34 -9.68
N ARG A 181 -1.28 -15.99 -8.87
CA ARG A 181 -0.02 -15.41 -8.39
C ARG A 181 1.01 -15.32 -9.52
N ASP A 182 1.77 -14.24 -9.55
CA ASP A 182 2.89 -14.07 -10.47
C ASP A 182 4.13 -14.82 -9.92
N PRO A 183 4.62 -15.87 -10.62
CA PRO A 183 5.76 -16.65 -10.14
C PRO A 183 7.10 -15.90 -10.21
N LEU A 184 7.17 -14.81 -10.97
CA LEU A 184 8.36 -13.97 -11.12
C LEU A 184 8.34 -12.71 -10.26
N ALA A 185 7.28 -12.49 -9.46
CA ALA A 185 7.19 -11.32 -8.58
C ALA A 185 8.29 -11.37 -7.51
N PRO A 186 9.23 -10.41 -7.48
CA PRO A 186 10.29 -10.42 -6.49
C PRO A 186 9.72 -10.22 -5.08
N HIS A 187 10.36 -10.82 -4.10
CA HIS A 187 10.03 -10.71 -2.67
C HIS A 187 8.62 -11.19 -2.29
N ALA A 188 7.89 -11.84 -3.21
CA ALA A 188 6.59 -12.41 -2.90
C ALA A 188 6.74 -13.51 -1.84
N ASP A 189 5.87 -13.46 -0.82
CA ASP A 189 5.81 -14.55 0.16
C ASP A 189 5.38 -15.85 -0.56
N PRO A 190 5.95 -17.01 -0.21
CA PRO A 190 5.49 -18.29 -0.73
C PRO A 190 3.99 -18.48 -0.54
N SER A 191 3.33 -19.07 -1.53
CA SER A 191 1.92 -19.42 -1.41
C SER A 191 1.72 -20.37 -0.23
N ARG A 192 0.81 -20.02 0.67
CA ARG A 192 0.43 -20.83 1.82
C ARG A 192 -1.03 -21.28 1.67
N PRO A 193 -1.37 -22.52 2.04
CA PRO A 193 -2.75 -23.02 1.94
C PRO A 193 -3.74 -22.19 2.78
N ASP A 194 -3.29 -21.60 3.89
CA ASP A 194 -4.07 -20.79 4.82
C ASP A 194 -4.08 -19.28 4.45
N ALA A 195 -3.36 -18.88 3.38
CA ALA A 195 -3.28 -17.48 2.99
C ALA A 195 -4.63 -16.95 2.50
N THR A 196 -4.99 -15.78 3.01
CA THR A 196 -6.18 -15.05 2.57
C THR A 196 -6.01 -14.58 1.12
N ASN A 197 -6.98 -14.94 0.27
CA ASN A 197 -7.11 -14.51 -1.12
C ASN A 197 -8.56 -14.17 -1.44
N LEU A 198 -8.86 -13.70 -2.66
CA LEU A 198 -10.21 -13.30 -3.07
C LEU A 198 -11.25 -14.38 -2.81
N ARG A 199 -10.96 -15.64 -3.22
CA ARG A 199 -11.90 -16.76 -3.06
C ARG A 199 -12.20 -17.04 -1.59
N SER A 200 -11.16 -17.05 -0.75
CA SER A 200 -11.32 -17.30 0.69
C SER A 200 -12.05 -16.17 1.41
N LEU A 201 -11.89 -14.92 0.99
CA LEU A 201 -12.61 -13.77 1.55
C LEU A 201 -14.10 -13.84 1.23
N VAL A 202 -14.45 -14.12 -0.03
CA VAL A 202 -15.86 -14.28 -0.48
C VAL A 202 -16.50 -15.49 0.20
N ALA A 203 -15.82 -16.64 0.24
CA ALA A 203 -16.33 -17.85 0.87
C ALA A 203 -16.60 -17.69 2.37
N ARG A 204 -15.83 -16.82 3.05
CA ARG A 204 -16.02 -16.48 4.47
C ARG A 204 -17.00 -15.33 4.70
N GLY A 205 -17.61 -14.78 3.66
CA GLY A 205 -18.48 -13.60 3.73
C GLY A 205 -17.75 -12.34 4.24
N LYS A 206 -16.43 -12.25 4.02
CA LYS A 206 -15.61 -11.10 4.42
C LYS A 206 -15.38 -10.09 3.29
N LEU A 207 -15.75 -10.46 2.07
CA LEU A 207 -15.77 -9.62 0.87
C LEU A 207 -17.11 -9.83 0.18
N VAL A 208 -17.85 -8.75 -0.05
CA VAL A 208 -19.16 -8.76 -0.72
C VAL A 208 -19.12 -7.85 -1.95
N ASN A 209 -20.10 -8.03 -2.83
CA ASN A 209 -20.29 -7.23 -4.05
C ASN A 209 -19.07 -7.25 -5.01
N LEU A 210 -18.16 -8.22 -4.85
CA LEU A 210 -17.09 -8.42 -5.83
C LEU A 210 -17.72 -8.93 -7.13
N PRO A 211 -17.44 -8.33 -8.31
CA PRO A 211 -17.93 -8.82 -9.58
C PRO A 211 -17.59 -10.31 -9.78
N PRO A 212 -18.56 -11.18 -10.14
CA PRO A 212 -18.34 -12.62 -10.24
C PRO A 212 -17.22 -13.02 -11.20
N GLU A 213 -16.99 -12.23 -12.24
CA GLU A 213 -15.92 -12.42 -13.22
C GLU A 213 -14.52 -12.39 -12.57
N MET A 214 -14.34 -11.65 -11.48
CA MET A 214 -13.08 -11.60 -10.72
C MET A 214 -12.74 -12.91 -10.01
N LEU A 215 -13.74 -13.77 -9.78
CA LEU A 215 -13.54 -15.13 -9.26
C LEU A 215 -13.40 -16.15 -10.39
N ALA A 216 -14.13 -15.96 -11.49
CA ALA A 216 -14.09 -16.85 -12.67
C ALA A 216 -12.75 -16.69 -13.42
N ARG A 217 -12.30 -15.47 -13.58
CA ARG A 217 -11.00 -15.08 -14.16
C ARG A 217 -10.26 -14.20 -13.17
N PRO A 218 -9.43 -14.78 -12.29
CA PRO A 218 -8.74 -14.03 -11.25
C PRO A 218 -7.92 -12.88 -11.82
N PRO A 219 -7.95 -11.71 -11.20
CA PRO A 219 -7.23 -10.53 -11.66
C PRO A 219 -5.74 -10.80 -11.86
N ARG A 220 -5.21 -10.35 -12.97
CA ARG A 220 -3.78 -10.41 -13.28
C ARG A 220 -3.37 -9.19 -14.10
N ILE A 221 -2.10 -8.86 -14.09
CA ILE A 221 -1.56 -7.87 -15.03
C ILE A 221 -1.44 -8.56 -16.39
N GLU A 222 -2.22 -8.08 -17.36
CA GLU A 222 -2.26 -8.61 -18.74
C GLU A 222 -1.12 -8.00 -19.57
N ALA A 223 0.11 -8.34 -19.20
CA ALA A 223 1.31 -7.93 -19.90
C ALA A 223 1.68 -8.91 -21.03
N PRO A 224 2.41 -8.45 -22.08
CA PRO A 224 2.75 -9.27 -23.24
C PRO A 224 3.69 -10.44 -22.89
N THR A 225 4.52 -10.30 -21.87
CA THR A 225 5.47 -11.32 -21.43
C THR A 225 5.40 -11.56 -19.92
N PRO A 226 5.83 -12.74 -19.42
CA PRO A 226 5.97 -12.95 -17.97
C PRO A 226 6.92 -11.95 -17.30
N LEU A 227 7.98 -11.53 -17.98
CA LEU A 227 8.93 -10.53 -17.48
C LEU A 227 8.24 -9.16 -17.32
N ALA A 228 7.49 -8.73 -18.34
CA ALA A 228 6.72 -7.48 -18.28
C ALA A 228 5.66 -7.53 -17.16
N ARG A 229 4.98 -8.68 -16.96
CA ARG A 229 4.04 -8.85 -15.84
C ARG A 229 4.70 -8.60 -14.49
N ALA A 230 5.85 -9.22 -14.25
CA ALA A 230 6.59 -9.09 -13.01
C ALA A 230 7.11 -7.65 -12.81
N ALA A 231 7.67 -7.02 -13.85
CA ALA A 231 8.16 -5.65 -13.81
C ALA A 231 7.04 -4.63 -13.49
N LEU A 232 5.91 -4.73 -14.20
CA LEU A 232 4.74 -3.88 -13.95
C LEU A 232 4.14 -4.12 -12.56
N GLY A 233 4.14 -5.38 -12.09
CA GLY A 233 3.74 -5.74 -10.74
C GLY A 233 4.65 -5.14 -9.67
N TYR A 234 5.96 -5.20 -9.88
CA TYR A 234 6.94 -4.55 -9.02
C TYR A 234 6.71 -3.02 -8.95
N LEU A 235 6.55 -2.38 -10.10
CA LEU A 235 6.26 -0.94 -10.18
C LEU A 235 4.94 -0.58 -9.49
N HIS A 236 3.89 -1.39 -9.67
CA HIS A 236 2.62 -1.23 -8.96
C HIS A 236 2.79 -1.30 -7.44
N GLY A 237 3.48 -2.32 -6.93
CA GLY A 237 3.63 -2.55 -5.50
C GLY A 237 4.56 -1.55 -4.79
N ASN A 238 5.56 -1.02 -5.50
CA ASN A 238 6.61 -0.17 -4.93
C ASN A 238 6.49 1.32 -5.27
N CYS A 239 5.83 1.67 -6.36
CA CYS A 239 5.78 3.03 -6.88
C CYS A 239 4.35 3.54 -7.10
N GLY A 240 3.41 2.62 -7.44
CA GLY A 240 2.05 2.95 -7.87
C GLY A 240 1.21 3.68 -6.82
N HIS A 241 1.49 3.50 -5.53
CA HIS A 241 0.77 4.19 -4.46
C HIS A 241 1.02 5.71 -4.44
N CYS A 242 2.19 6.17 -4.95
CA CYS A 242 2.47 7.59 -5.15
C CYS A 242 2.32 8.02 -6.62
N HIS A 243 2.77 7.17 -7.56
CA HIS A 243 2.72 7.44 -9.00
C HIS A 243 1.45 6.84 -9.62
N ASN A 244 0.36 7.55 -9.49
CA ASN A 244 -0.97 7.20 -10.03
C ASN A 244 -1.70 8.44 -10.56
N ALA A 245 -2.86 8.25 -11.20
CA ALA A 245 -3.58 9.32 -11.86
C ALA A 245 -4.35 10.26 -10.90
N ALA A 246 -4.50 9.90 -9.63
CA ALA A 246 -5.35 10.62 -8.67
C ALA A 246 -4.59 11.19 -7.46
N GLY A 247 -3.37 10.72 -7.20
CA GLY A 247 -2.58 11.14 -6.04
C GLY A 247 -1.93 12.53 -6.20
N ALA A 248 -1.26 12.98 -5.13
CA ALA A 248 -0.57 14.28 -5.08
C ALA A 248 0.48 14.48 -6.19
N LEU A 249 1.00 13.39 -6.77
CA LEU A 249 1.98 13.42 -7.86
C LEU A 249 1.35 13.27 -9.25
N SER A 250 0.02 13.30 -9.39
CA SER A 250 -0.67 13.14 -10.68
C SER A 250 -0.21 14.14 -11.75
N GLY A 251 0.16 15.36 -11.36
CA GLY A 251 0.75 16.36 -12.25
C GLY A 251 2.12 16.01 -12.84
N LEU A 252 2.75 14.90 -12.42
CA LEU A 252 3.91 14.35 -13.12
C LEU A 252 3.54 13.52 -14.36
N GLU A 253 2.27 13.14 -14.50
CA GLU A 253 1.79 12.25 -15.57
C GLU A 253 2.59 10.94 -15.69
N LEU A 254 3.07 10.44 -14.54
CA LEU A 254 3.73 9.16 -14.40
C LEU A 254 2.79 8.21 -13.65
N VAL A 255 2.26 7.21 -14.35
CA VAL A 255 1.28 6.28 -13.81
C VAL A 255 1.86 4.87 -13.78
N LEU A 256 2.13 4.38 -12.57
CA LEU A 256 2.73 3.05 -12.33
C LEU A 256 1.75 2.10 -11.63
N ALA A 257 0.61 2.60 -11.20
CA ALA A 257 -0.46 1.78 -10.62
C ALA A 257 -1.15 0.93 -11.69
N GLN A 258 -1.38 -0.36 -11.40
CA GLN A 258 -2.13 -1.28 -12.25
C GLN A 258 -3.55 -1.44 -11.72
N GLN A 259 -4.49 -1.71 -12.62
CA GLN A 259 -5.90 -1.92 -12.33
C GLN A 259 -6.30 -3.36 -12.59
N ALA A 260 -7.17 -3.92 -11.76
CA ALA A 260 -7.68 -5.27 -11.90
C ALA A 260 -8.77 -5.38 -12.98
N GLU A 261 -9.65 -4.37 -13.05
CA GLU A 261 -10.77 -4.32 -14.04
C GLU A 261 -10.30 -4.01 -15.45
N ALA A 262 -9.38 -3.05 -15.58
CA ALA A 262 -8.91 -2.54 -16.86
C ALA A 262 -7.42 -2.84 -17.08
N SER A 263 -7.03 -4.10 -16.87
CA SER A 263 -5.62 -4.49 -16.80
C SER A 263 -4.83 -4.13 -18.07
N SER A 264 -5.29 -4.52 -19.25
CA SER A 264 -4.61 -4.19 -20.52
C SER A 264 -4.47 -2.68 -20.73
N GLN A 265 -5.49 -1.90 -20.38
CA GLN A 265 -5.44 -0.43 -20.49
C GLN A 265 -4.47 0.18 -19.48
N SER A 266 -4.42 -0.36 -18.27
CA SER A 266 -3.49 0.13 -17.25
C SER A 266 -2.03 -0.18 -17.62
N VAL A 267 -1.76 -1.34 -18.22
CA VAL A 267 -0.45 -1.69 -18.80
C VAL A 267 -0.04 -0.68 -19.87
N GLN A 268 -0.91 -0.43 -20.86
CA GLN A 268 -0.66 0.55 -21.92
C GLN A 268 -0.40 1.94 -21.36
N ARG A 269 -1.20 2.39 -20.39
CA ARG A 269 -1.02 3.70 -19.73
C ARG A 269 0.32 3.80 -19.02
N THR A 270 0.74 2.75 -18.32
CA THR A 270 2.05 2.72 -17.65
C THR A 270 3.18 2.85 -18.66
N ILE A 271 3.18 2.03 -19.72
CA ILE A 271 4.20 2.07 -20.78
C ILE A 271 4.22 3.45 -21.44
N ALA A 272 3.07 3.98 -21.84
CA ALA A 272 2.95 5.30 -22.44
C ALA A 272 3.46 6.42 -21.52
N SER A 273 3.28 6.30 -20.20
CA SER A 273 3.78 7.28 -19.22
C SER A 273 5.30 7.22 -18.98
N LEU A 274 5.94 6.13 -19.37
CA LEU A 274 7.38 5.91 -19.22
C LEU A 274 8.17 6.26 -20.49
N LEU A 275 7.75 5.72 -21.63
CA LEU A 275 8.45 5.87 -22.90
C LEU A 275 8.22 7.24 -23.52
N GLY A 276 9.27 7.79 -24.16
CA GLY A 276 9.20 9.06 -24.86
C GLY A 276 9.02 10.30 -23.97
N HIS A 277 9.02 10.16 -22.66
CA HIS A 277 8.87 11.25 -21.72
C HIS A 277 10.20 11.67 -21.08
N SER A 278 10.49 12.97 -21.11
CA SER A 278 11.61 13.53 -20.36
C SER A 278 11.36 13.47 -18.87
N SER A 279 12.42 13.23 -18.11
CA SER A 279 12.42 13.32 -16.66
C SER A 279 12.59 14.75 -16.18
N ARG A 280 11.92 15.13 -15.10
CA ARG A 280 12.23 16.37 -14.36
C ARG A 280 13.50 16.26 -13.53
N PHE A 281 13.82 15.04 -13.11
CA PHE A 281 15.08 14.75 -12.42
C PHE A 281 16.23 14.81 -13.44
N ARG A 282 17.32 15.45 -13.07
CA ARG A 282 18.54 15.56 -13.86
C ARG A 282 19.67 14.88 -13.11
N PRO A 283 20.19 13.73 -13.57
CA PRO A 283 21.43 13.18 -13.05
C PRO A 283 22.56 14.21 -13.19
N HIS A 284 23.54 14.16 -12.29
CA HIS A 284 24.66 15.09 -12.32
C HIS A 284 25.32 15.12 -13.71
N GLY A 285 25.39 16.32 -14.33
CA GLY A 285 26.01 16.55 -15.64
C GLY A 285 25.13 16.27 -16.85
N ALA A 286 23.90 15.78 -16.68
CA ALA A 286 23.01 15.47 -17.81
C ALA A 286 22.25 16.73 -18.28
N ALA A 287 22.36 17.08 -19.58
CA ALA A 287 21.56 18.15 -20.21
C ALA A 287 20.09 17.77 -20.30
N ALA A 288 19.80 16.49 -20.57
CA ALA A 288 18.47 15.91 -20.61
C ALA A 288 18.49 14.48 -20.08
N ALA A 289 17.36 14.03 -19.54
CA ALA A 289 17.18 12.66 -19.08
C ALA A 289 15.77 12.18 -19.44
N GLN A 290 15.64 10.91 -19.82
CA GLN A 290 14.36 10.27 -20.07
C GLN A 290 13.92 9.46 -18.85
N ARG A 291 12.62 9.26 -18.67
CA ARG A 291 12.08 8.36 -17.63
C ARG A 291 12.57 6.95 -17.86
N VAL A 292 12.39 6.46 -19.08
CA VAL A 292 12.94 5.21 -19.61
C VAL A 292 13.55 5.48 -20.97
N ALA A 293 14.84 5.20 -21.11
CA ALA A 293 15.53 5.18 -22.38
C ALA A 293 15.48 3.75 -22.92
N ALA A 294 14.67 3.51 -23.94
CA ALA A 294 14.56 2.20 -24.55
C ALA A 294 15.95 1.76 -25.09
N ALA A 295 16.31 0.51 -24.89
CA ALA A 295 17.61 -0.07 -25.23
C ALA A 295 18.84 0.51 -24.48
N GLN A 296 18.64 1.41 -23.54
CA GLN A 296 19.69 2.06 -22.76
C GLN A 296 19.30 2.06 -21.28
N ASP A 297 19.14 0.90 -20.69
CA ASP A 297 18.68 0.69 -19.32
C ASP A 297 19.52 1.46 -18.29
N GLY A 298 20.82 1.55 -18.47
CA GLY A 298 21.73 2.29 -17.61
C GLY A 298 21.51 3.81 -17.57
N GLU A 299 20.88 4.39 -18.59
CA GLU A 299 20.58 5.82 -18.71
C GLU A 299 19.14 6.18 -18.33
N SER A 300 18.31 5.20 -18.07
CA SER A 300 16.93 5.42 -17.62
C SER A 300 16.88 6.06 -16.23
N THR A 301 16.20 7.22 -16.10
CA THR A 301 16.04 7.89 -14.80
C THR A 301 15.38 6.99 -13.77
N LEU A 302 14.48 6.10 -14.20
CA LEU A 302 13.83 5.12 -13.34
C LEU A 302 14.86 4.26 -12.61
N THR A 303 15.76 3.59 -13.36
CA THR A 303 16.79 2.70 -12.77
C THR A 303 17.88 3.47 -12.05
N LEU A 304 18.29 4.63 -12.56
CA LEU A 304 19.26 5.50 -11.87
C LEU A 304 18.78 5.88 -10.47
N ARG A 305 17.51 6.29 -10.33
CA ARG A 305 16.95 6.64 -9.04
C ARG A 305 16.71 5.42 -8.13
N MET A 306 16.37 4.26 -8.69
CA MET A 306 16.25 3.00 -7.93
C MET A 306 17.62 2.55 -7.38
N LYS A 307 18.71 2.79 -8.09
CA LYS A 307 20.08 2.47 -7.67
C LYS A 307 20.73 3.50 -6.75
N SER A 308 20.13 4.68 -6.62
CA SER A 308 20.71 5.75 -5.81
C SER A 308 20.59 5.47 -4.31
N THR A 309 21.70 5.64 -3.59
CA THR A 309 21.74 5.66 -2.13
C THR A 309 21.62 7.07 -1.55
N ASN A 310 21.72 8.10 -2.41
CA ASN A 310 21.55 9.50 -1.99
C ASN A 310 20.07 9.77 -1.66
N PRO A 311 19.72 10.20 -0.43
CA PRO A 311 18.35 10.47 -0.03
C PRO A 311 17.60 11.50 -0.90
N LEU A 312 18.33 12.42 -1.55
CA LEU A 312 17.74 13.43 -2.42
C LEU A 312 17.39 12.90 -3.82
N ASP A 313 18.04 11.82 -4.24
CA ASP A 313 17.93 11.29 -5.60
C ASP A 313 17.16 9.96 -5.66
N ARG A 314 17.23 9.16 -4.60
CA ARG A 314 16.67 7.81 -4.59
C ARG A 314 15.16 7.77 -4.74
N MET A 315 14.65 6.66 -5.30
CA MET A 315 13.24 6.29 -5.30
C MET A 315 13.09 4.84 -4.82
N PRO A 316 12.16 4.58 -3.88
CA PRO A 316 11.30 5.53 -3.15
C PRO A 316 12.09 6.48 -2.23
N PRO A 317 11.59 7.72 -1.99
CA PRO A 317 12.29 8.68 -1.14
C PRO A 317 12.15 8.37 0.36
N LEU A 318 11.12 7.60 0.73
CA LEU A 318 10.77 7.22 2.10
C LEU A 318 10.72 5.69 2.26
N GLY A 319 10.98 5.21 3.48
CA GLY A 319 10.76 3.81 3.87
C GLY A 319 11.81 2.81 3.37
N VAL A 320 12.85 3.26 2.66
CA VAL A 320 13.97 2.44 2.21
C VAL A 320 15.30 3.18 2.38
N GLN A 321 16.35 2.42 2.69
CA GLN A 321 17.73 2.91 2.81
C GLN A 321 18.71 2.08 1.95
N VAL A 322 18.31 0.88 1.56
CA VAL A 322 19.11 -0.08 0.80
C VAL A 322 18.51 -0.28 -0.58
N VAL A 323 19.38 -0.36 -1.57
CA VAL A 323 18.98 -0.66 -2.96
C VAL A 323 18.37 -2.05 -3.05
N ASP A 324 17.22 -2.16 -3.69
CA ASP A 324 16.62 -3.45 -4.08
C ASP A 324 17.28 -3.98 -5.37
N HIS A 325 18.34 -4.75 -5.24
CA HIS A 325 19.08 -5.28 -6.38
C HIS A 325 18.23 -6.23 -7.26
N ASP A 326 17.33 -7.01 -6.66
CA ASP A 326 16.44 -7.90 -7.42
C ASP A 326 15.42 -7.08 -8.23
N GLY A 327 14.84 -6.06 -7.60
CA GLY A 327 13.93 -5.14 -8.27
C GLY A 327 14.61 -4.35 -9.39
N VAL A 328 15.81 -3.82 -9.15
CA VAL A 328 16.61 -3.12 -10.18
C VAL A 328 16.90 -4.06 -11.35
N THR A 329 17.41 -5.25 -11.09
CA THR A 329 17.73 -6.25 -12.12
C THR A 329 16.51 -6.62 -12.96
N LEU A 330 15.34 -6.79 -12.31
CA LEU A 330 14.08 -7.05 -13.00
C LEU A 330 13.72 -5.93 -13.97
N ILE A 331 13.80 -4.68 -13.52
CA ILE A 331 13.43 -3.52 -14.33
C ILE A 331 14.42 -3.30 -15.48
N GLU A 332 15.73 -3.43 -15.25
CA GLU A 332 16.75 -3.34 -16.29
C GLU A 332 16.55 -4.39 -17.38
N ARG A 333 16.30 -5.65 -16.99
CA ARG A 333 15.99 -6.70 -17.95
C ARG A 333 14.73 -6.42 -18.75
N TRP A 334 13.67 -5.95 -18.10
CA TRP A 334 12.43 -5.59 -18.80
C TRP A 334 12.67 -4.47 -19.82
N ILE A 335 13.39 -3.41 -19.44
CA ILE A 335 13.73 -2.31 -20.36
C ILE A 335 14.53 -2.83 -21.55
N SER A 336 15.58 -3.62 -21.29
CA SER A 336 16.51 -4.06 -22.34
C SER A 336 15.96 -5.16 -23.24
N THR A 337 14.92 -5.91 -22.82
CA THR A 337 14.37 -7.00 -23.64
C THR A 337 13.00 -6.70 -24.23
N ASP A 338 12.10 -6.09 -23.46
CA ASP A 338 10.71 -5.96 -23.85
C ASP A 338 10.36 -4.56 -24.42
N LEU A 339 11.11 -3.53 -24.04
CA LEU A 339 10.82 -2.15 -24.44
C LEU A 339 11.69 -1.66 -25.60
N GLN A 340 12.70 -2.41 -26.04
CA GLN A 340 13.61 -2.01 -27.13
C GLN A 340 12.91 -1.78 -28.49
N ASN A 341 11.77 -2.44 -28.70
CA ASN A 341 11.07 -2.47 -29.98
C ASN A 341 9.68 -1.79 -29.93
N GLN A 342 9.42 -0.96 -28.93
CA GLN A 342 8.16 -0.24 -28.76
C GLN A 342 8.26 1.25 -29.12
#